data_ebe61993c2d985f27a1a018d8b2fc091
#
_entry.id   ebe61993c2d985f27a1a018d8b2fc091
#
_cell.length_a   1.000
_cell.length_b   1.000
_cell.length_c   1.000
_cell.angle_alpha   90.00
_cell.angle_beta   90.00
_cell.angle_gamma   90.00
#
_symmetry.space_group_name_H-M   'P 1'
#
loop_
_entity.id
_entity.type
_entity.pdbx_description
1 polymer ?
#
loop_
_entity_poly.entity_id
_entity_poly.type
_entity_poly.pdbx_seq_one_letter_code
_entity_poly.pdbx_strand_id
1 'polypeptide(L)'
;MSTKEKVRERVSFKEATTINNEIVVYNDDVNTFDHVIDTLIRVCDHTPEQAEQSSLIIHYNGKCTVKTDVYEKLKPQCIQLLAAGLSAEIV
;
A
#
# COMPACT_ATOMS: atom_id res chain seq x y z
N MET A 1 -22.56 4.56 -23.37
CA MET A 1 -22.48 4.66 -22.87
C MET A 1 -22.54 5.02 -22.37
N SER A 2 -22.75 5.06 -22.45
CA SER A 2 -22.93 5.37 -21.99
C SER A 2 -23.21 6.12 -21.02
N THR A 3 -24.46 6.17 -20.69
CA THR A 3 -24.81 6.99 -19.72
C THR A 3 -24.19 6.59 -18.52
N LYS A 4 -24.24 5.42 -18.25
CA LYS A 4 -23.64 4.87 -17.19
C LYS A 4 -22.22 5.24 -17.25
N GLU A 5 -21.74 5.24 -18.39
CA GLU A 5 -20.45 5.56 -18.59
C GLU A 5 -20.23 6.97 -18.34
N LYS A 6 -21.12 7.78 -18.75
CA LYS A 6 -21.00 9.13 -18.54
C LYS A 6 -21.07 9.49 -17.14
N VAL A 7 -21.97 8.97 -16.46
CA VAL A 7 -22.11 9.27 -15.11
C VAL A 7 -20.91 8.82 -14.40
N ARG A 8 -20.48 7.67 -14.71
CA ARG A 8 -19.36 7.14 -14.11
C ARG A 8 -18.18 7.93 -14.47
N GLU A 9 -18.15 8.45 -15.62
CA GLU A 9 -17.11 9.23 -16.03
C GLU A 9 -17.01 10.47 -15.29
N ARG A 10 -18.10 11.11 -15.05
CA ARG A 10 -18.05 12.31 -14.39
C ARG A 10 -17.58 12.13 -13.02
N VAL A 11 -18.04 11.15 -12.35
CA VAL A 11 -17.63 10.88 -11.03
C VAL A 11 -16.19 10.52 -11.06
N SER A 12 -15.83 9.72 -11.97
CA SER A 12 -14.51 9.32 -12.09
C SER A 12 -13.60 10.42 -12.43
N PHE A 13 -14.09 11.34 -13.21
CA PHE A 13 -13.33 12.41 -13.63
C PHE A 13 -12.96 13.24 -12.44
N LYS A 14 -13.88 13.43 -11.56
CA LYS A 14 -13.66 14.14 -10.43
C LYS A 14 -12.62 13.43 -9.65
N GLU A 15 -12.68 12.15 -9.58
CA GLU A 15 -11.75 11.41 -8.87
C GLU A 15 -10.45 11.34 -9.58
N ALA A 16 -10.47 11.47 -10.84
CA ALA A 16 -9.26 11.40 -11.61
C ALA A 16 -8.38 12.58 -11.29
N THR A 17 -8.95 13.65 -10.80
CA THR A 17 -8.14 14.78 -10.47
C THR A 17 -7.44 14.51 -9.17
N THR A 18 -7.82 13.46 -8.47
CA THR A 18 -7.20 13.11 -7.24
C THR A 18 -6.56 11.76 -7.47
N ILE A 19 -5.39 11.75 -8.00
CA ILE A 19 -4.73 10.50 -8.30
C ILE A 19 -4.04 9.97 -7.11
N ASN A 20 -4.35 8.76 -6.72
CA ASN A 20 -3.72 8.11 -5.61
C ASN A 20 -2.58 7.25 -6.08
N ASN A 21 -1.58 7.17 -5.23
CA ASN A 21 -0.47 6.27 -5.44
C ASN A 21 -0.60 5.13 -4.44
N GLU A 22 0.28 4.18 -4.53
CA GLU A 22 0.26 3.01 -3.65
C GLU A 22 1.65 2.72 -3.16
N ILE A 23 1.76 2.25 -1.92
CA ILE A 23 3.01 1.72 -1.43
C ILE A 23 2.94 0.22 -1.62
N VAL A 24 3.91 -0.32 -2.31
CA VAL A 24 4.02 -1.76 -2.52
C VAL A 24 5.20 -2.26 -1.73
N VAL A 25 5.00 -3.31 -0.96
CA VAL A 25 6.07 -3.95 -0.19
C VAL A 25 6.37 -5.28 -0.85
N TYR A 26 7.64 -5.53 -1.05
CA TYR A 26 8.11 -6.74 -1.73
C TYR A 26 8.70 -7.73 -0.73
N ASN A 27 8.59 -8.99 -1.06
CA ASN A 27 9.15 -10.04 -0.24
C ASN A 27 10.67 -9.99 -0.30
N ASP A 28 11.31 -10.31 0.80
CA ASP A 28 12.75 -10.44 0.84
C ASP A 28 13.11 -11.57 1.79
N ASP A 29 14.40 -11.93 1.86
CA ASP A 29 14.84 -13.04 2.66
C ASP A 29 15.38 -12.62 4.01
N VAL A 30 15.33 -11.33 4.30
CA VAL A 30 15.95 -10.80 5.50
C VAL A 30 14.98 -10.58 6.63
N ASN A 31 13.81 -10.06 6.32
CA ASN A 31 12.85 -9.68 7.34
C ASN A 31 12.00 -10.84 7.80
N THR A 32 11.83 -10.96 9.12
CA THR A 32 10.96 -12.00 9.65
C THR A 32 9.52 -11.60 9.43
N PHE A 33 8.65 -12.58 9.48
CA PHE A 33 7.24 -12.38 9.33
C PHE A 33 6.74 -11.42 10.40
N ASP A 34 7.17 -11.64 11.64
CA ASP A 34 6.75 -10.82 12.75
C ASP A 34 7.21 -9.37 12.61
N HIS A 35 8.39 -9.17 12.08
CA HIS A 35 8.91 -7.83 11.88
C HIS A 35 8.09 -7.08 10.84
N VAL A 36 7.69 -7.76 9.79
CA VAL A 36 6.87 -7.14 8.74
C VAL A 36 5.51 -6.76 9.31
N ILE A 37 4.89 -7.67 10.07
CA ILE A 37 3.59 -7.41 10.67
C ILE A 37 3.68 -6.18 11.59
N ASP A 38 4.67 -6.18 12.46
CA ASP A 38 4.85 -5.10 13.41
C ASP A 38 5.06 -3.78 12.71
N THR A 39 5.86 -3.77 11.69
CA THR A 39 6.16 -2.56 10.94
C THR A 39 4.92 -2.03 10.24
N LEU A 40 4.11 -2.91 9.63
CA LEU A 40 2.91 -2.47 8.96
C LEU A 40 1.90 -1.88 9.94
N ILE A 41 1.81 -2.43 11.14
CA ILE A 41 0.92 -1.90 12.15
C ILE A 41 1.39 -0.51 12.54
N ARG A 42 2.66 -0.38 12.80
CA ARG A 42 3.22 0.86 13.29
C ARG A 42 3.27 1.97 12.26
N VAL A 43 3.64 1.65 11.06
CA VAL A 43 3.85 2.65 10.03
C VAL A 43 2.61 2.92 9.20
N CYS A 44 1.89 1.89 8.84
CA CYS A 44 0.75 2.00 7.94
C CYS A 44 -0.60 1.93 8.63
N ASP A 45 -0.60 1.92 9.95
CA ASP A 45 -1.83 1.85 10.73
C ASP A 45 -2.69 0.64 10.41
N HIS A 46 -2.08 -0.45 10.06
CA HIS A 46 -2.82 -1.69 9.82
C HIS A 46 -3.31 -2.23 11.15
N THR A 47 -4.47 -2.85 11.14
CA THR A 47 -4.89 -3.65 12.29
C THR A 47 -4.00 -4.88 12.26
N PRO A 48 -3.90 -5.61 13.39
CA PRO A 48 -3.11 -6.84 13.41
C PRO A 48 -3.55 -7.82 12.34
N GLU A 49 -4.84 -7.95 12.11
CA GLU A 49 -5.36 -8.87 11.10
C GLU A 49 -4.96 -8.43 9.70
N GLN A 50 -5.04 -7.14 9.46
CA GLN A 50 -4.69 -6.58 8.18
C GLN A 50 -3.21 -6.78 7.90
N ALA A 51 -2.38 -6.52 8.91
CA ALA A 51 -0.94 -6.67 8.77
C ALA A 51 -0.55 -8.12 8.53
N GLU A 52 -1.23 -9.04 9.20
CA GLU A 52 -0.95 -10.44 9.03
C GLU A 52 -1.34 -10.87 7.63
N GLN A 53 -2.49 -10.44 7.15
CA GLN A 53 -2.96 -10.78 5.83
C GLN A 53 -2.01 -10.23 4.78
N SER A 54 -1.59 -8.99 4.92
CA SER A 54 -0.66 -8.36 3.98
C SER A 54 0.67 -9.11 3.98
N SER A 55 1.14 -9.50 5.15
CA SER A 55 2.40 -10.20 5.26
C SER A 55 2.33 -11.57 4.58
N LEU A 56 1.20 -12.24 4.67
CA LEU A 56 1.02 -13.51 3.99
C LEU A 56 1.04 -13.31 2.48
N ILE A 57 0.38 -12.26 2.01
CA ILE A 57 0.35 -11.97 0.58
C ILE A 57 1.76 -11.66 0.08
N ILE A 58 2.52 -10.89 0.84
CA ILE A 58 3.88 -10.56 0.47
C ILE A 58 4.70 -11.85 0.36
N HIS A 59 4.54 -12.71 1.34
CA HIS A 59 5.32 -13.94 1.38
C HIS A 59 4.99 -14.88 0.22
N TYR A 60 3.72 -15.08 -0.05
CA TYR A 60 3.31 -16.05 -1.06
C TYR A 60 3.20 -15.50 -2.47
N ASN A 61 2.89 -14.22 -2.62
CA ASN A 61 2.75 -13.63 -3.94
C ASN A 61 3.94 -12.76 -4.36
N GLY A 62 4.83 -12.47 -3.43
CA GLY A 62 6.02 -11.69 -3.73
C GLY A 62 5.88 -10.22 -3.46
N LYS A 63 4.68 -9.69 -3.40
CA LYS A 63 4.46 -8.28 -3.11
C LYS A 63 3.02 -8.03 -2.72
N CYS A 64 2.78 -6.90 -2.09
CA CYS A 64 1.42 -6.51 -1.71
C CYS A 64 1.36 -4.99 -1.56
N THR A 65 0.26 -4.41 -2.02
CA THR A 65 0.00 -3.00 -1.79
C THR A 65 -0.47 -2.87 -0.35
N VAL A 66 0.19 -2.05 0.43
CA VAL A 66 -0.12 -1.92 1.85
C VAL A 66 -0.79 -0.60 2.21
N LYS A 67 -0.72 0.38 1.35
CA LYS A 67 -1.35 1.68 1.63
C LYS A 67 -1.60 2.40 0.32
N THR A 68 -2.72 3.11 0.25
CA THR A 68 -3.07 3.90 -0.93
C THR A 68 -3.45 5.30 -0.46
N ASP A 69 -2.84 6.29 -1.03
CA ASP A 69 -3.14 7.69 -0.70
C ASP A 69 -2.41 8.56 -1.72
N VAL A 70 -2.48 9.86 -1.53
CA VAL A 70 -1.74 10.77 -2.40
C VAL A 70 -0.26 10.64 -2.06
N TYR A 71 0.56 10.92 -3.03
CA TYR A 71 2.00 10.73 -2.91
C TYR A 71 2.60 11.39 -1.70
N GLU A 72 2.22 12.62 -1.42
CA GLU A 72 2.80 13.35 -0.32
C GLU A 72 2.56 12.70 1.02
N LYS A 73 1.45 11.99 1.16
CA LYS A 73 1.17 11.32 2.40
C LYS A 73 1.86 9.99 2.48
N LEU A 74 2.09 9.37 1.35
CA LEU A 74 2.76 8.07 1.32
C LEU A 74 4.27 8.18 1.49
N LYS A 75 4.83 9.30 1.06
CA LYS A 75 6.27 9.46 1.08
C LYS A 75 6.90 9.23 2.44
N PRO A 76 6.44 9.89 3.50
CA PRO A 76 7.04 9.67 4.82
C PRO A 76 6.85 8.23 5.31
N GLN A 77 5.72 7.61 4.95
CA GLN A 77 5.47 6.24 5.37
C GLN A 77 6.41 5.29 4.64
N CYS A 78 6.61 5.53 3.36
CA CYS A 78 7.52 4.69 2.59
C CYS A 78 8.94 4.80 3.14
N ILE A 79 9.35 6.01 3.49
CA ILE A 79 10.66 6.23 4.07
C ILE A 79 10.80 5.45 5.36
N GLN A 80 9.75 5.42 6.18
CA GLN A 80 9.79 4.67 7.44
C GLN A 80 9.87 3.17 7.20
N LEU A 81 9.18 2.68 6.17
CA LEU A 81 9.25 1.27 5.83
C LEU A 81 10.66 0.90 5.40
N LEU A 82 11.26 1.75 4.58
CA LEU A 82 12.62 1.50 4.12
C LEU A 82 13.60 1.58 5.29
N ALA A 83 13.39 2.53 6.19
CA ALA A 83 14.25 2.65 7.36
C ALA A 83 14.13 1.44 8.28
N ALA A 84 12.99 0.78 8.27
CA ALA A 84 12.80 -0.42 9.05
C ALA A 84 13.37 -1.66 8.35
N GLY A 85 13.92 -1.47 7.16
CA GLY A 85 14.55 -2.57 6.44
C GLY A 85 13.66 -3.32 5.46
N LEU A 86 12.44 -2.85 5.25
CA LEU A 86 11.57 -3.49 4.30
C LEU A 86 11.89 -3.00 2.89
N SER A 87 11.53 -3.79 1.89
CA SER A 87 11.69 -3.38 0.50
C SER A 87 10.36 -2.79 0.06
N ALA A 88 10.31 -1.50 -0.15
CA ALA A 88 9.07 -0.81 -0.45
C ALA A 88 9.29 0.27 -1.50
N GLU A 89 8.23 0.55 -2.25
CA GLU A 89 8.28 1.65 -3.20
C GLU A 89 6.89 2.22 -3.41
N ILE A 90 6.82 3.45 -3.88
CA ILE A 90 5.56 4.07 -4.21
C ILE A 90 5.38 3.96 -5.72
N VAL A 91 4.23 3.47 -6.13
CA VAL A 91 3.93 3.33 -7.56
C VAL A 91 2.71 4.14 -7.94
#